data_71e978fb4cea1dc7f191b6e296abb4d0
#
_entry.id   71e978fb4cea1dc7f191b6e296abb4d0
#
_cell.length_a   1.000
_cell.length_b   1.000
_cell.length_c   1.000
_cell.angle_alpha   90.00
_cell.angle_beta   90.00
_cell.angle_gamma   90.00
#
_symmetry.space_group_name_H-M   'P 1'
#
loop_
_entity.id
_entity.type
_entity.pdbx_description
1 polymer ?
#
loop_
_entity_poly.entity_id
_entity_poly.type
_entity_poly.pdbx_seq_one_letter_code
_entity_poly.pdbx_strand_id
1 'polypeptide(L)'
;MKKQLCQSRQLLAAVPSASAYAKKACQSLHAASPFRWLLLLLCFASGVLAQGQANTIVCSSGTACSSGSIPLFTSSGGSASVSNSLFTQSGSTVTLSGSQTLSGNLNMASSGTSAGNIVKNSTLFLHSFGSNNVFLGLNAGNLTMGYSANNNTAVGTNALPSLTTGCCNTAAGNNALLQNSSGGGNTAMGDGALYSNSTGSNNTGIGRWALISNTTGNVNTATGVQALQNNSTGLQNTATGVYALQQNTIGSRNTAIGNSVLQSNTNGSDNTGIGQGALANDCSSPCAQGHGGGNAATGTLALFHNSTGNVNTATGYYALLNNTSGNDNTAVGHIALYSNTTGIDNTAVGHFADVSTGNLTNATAIGAEAVVNASNKIRLGNTSVTVIEGQVPYTYTSDRNQKENFRPVDGEQVLTKIRDLSLTSWNYIGHDPKQFRHYGPVAQEFHAAFGHDGVGTVGNDTTINSGDLDGILMIAVQTLEKHMEELETLKAINGDLKARLDKLERANGR
;
A
#
# COMPACT_ATOMS: atom_id res chain seq x y z
N MET A 1 -57.61 13.96 8.39
CA MET A 1 -58.17 12.65 8.68
C MET A 1 -59.67 12.72 9.09
N LYS A 2 -60.07 13.56 10.06
CA LYS A 2 -61.51 13.68 10.48
C LYS A 2 -62.49 14.14 9.36
N LYS A 3 -62.08 14.99 8.42
CA LYS A 3 -62.92 15.51 7.31
C LYS A 3 -63.13 14.49 6.17
N GLN A 4 -62.21 13.60 5.94
CA GLN A 4 -62.33 12.55 4.90
C GLN A 4 -63.25 11.39 5.36
N LEU A 5 -63.27 11.11 6.65
CA LEU A 5 -64.20 10.11 7.22
C LEU A 5 -65.66 10.55 7.12
N CYS A 6 -65.96 11.86 7.10
CA CYS A 6 -67.33 12.37 7.01
C CYS A 6 -67.89 12.26 5.58
N GLN A 7 -67.05 12.31 4.55
CA GLN A 7 -67.49 12.12 3.15
C GLN A 7 -67.78 10.64 2.80
N SER A 8 -67.08 9.70 3.43
CA SER A 8 -67.41 8.26 3.28
C SER A 8 -68.71 7.86 3.93
N ARG A 9 -69.22 8.61 4.91
CA ARG A 9 -70.56 8.39 5.49
C ARG A 9 -71.74 8.69 4.54
N GLN A 10 -71.56 9.59 3.57
CA GLN A 10 -72.60 9.91 2.60
C GLN A 10 -72.75 8.85 1.50
N LEU A 11 -71.73 8.13 1.17
CA LEU A 11 -71.78 7.06 0.17
C LEU A 11 -72.39 5.76 0.73
N LEU A 12 -72.36 5.52 2.05
CA LEU A 12 -72.96 4.37 2.72
C LEU A 12 -74.45 4.54 2.97
N ALA A 13 -75.02 5.73 2.86
CA ALA A 13 -76.43 6.04 3.08
C ALA A 13 -77.37 5.65 1.95
N ALA A 14 -76.83 5.25 0.80
CA ALA A 14 -77.62 4.94 -0.39
C ALA A 14 -78.08 3.48 -0.53
N VAL A 15 -77.72 2.57 0.42
CA VAL A 15 -78.15 1.16 0.39
C VAL A 15 -78.75 0.81 1.79
N PRO A 16 -80.06 0.65 1.87
CA PRO A 16 -80.77 0.55 3.17
C PRO A 16 -80.42 -0.68 4.01
N SER A 17 -79.92 -1.76 3.40
CA SER A 17 -79.59 -3.01 4.12
C SER A 17 -78.16 -3.06 4.67
N ALA A 18 -77.24 -2.26 4.14
CA ALA A 18 -75.84 -2.24 4.59
C ALA A 18 -75.61 -1.27 5.76
N SER A 19 -76.50 -0.28 5.93
CA SER A 19 -76.42 0.77 6.95
C SER A 19 -76.53 0.25 8.41
N ALA A 20 -77.37 -0.76 8.64
CA ALA A 20 -77.62 -1.29 9.98
C ALA A 20 -76.45 -2.14 10.51
N TYR A 21 -75.81 -2.91 9.62
CA TYR A 21 -74.67 -3.75 10.00
C TYR A 21 -73.37 -2.91 10.11
N ALA A 22 -73.19 -1.93 9.27
CA ALA A 22 -72.04 -1.02 9.37
C ALA A 22 -72.11 -0.12 10.60
N LYS A 23 -73.33 0.29 11.05
CA LYS A 23 -73.50 1.02 12.33
C LYS A 23 -73.19 0.16 13.55
N LYS A 24 -73.53 -1.12 13.57
CA LYS A 24 -73.24 -2.04 14.66
C LYS A 24 -71.74 -2.37 14.72
N ALA A 25 -71.08 -2.57 13.60
CA ALA A 25 -69.67 -2.78 13.52
C ALA A 25 -68.88 -1.53 13.98
N CYS A 26 -69.34 -0.34 13.63
CA CYS A 26 -68.70 0.90 14.03
C CYS A 26 -68.86 1.23 15.50
N GLN A 27 -69.96 0.83 16.14
CA GLN A 27 -70.21 1.02 17.57
C GLN A 27 -69.43 0.07 18.48
N SER A 28 -69.13 -1.14 17.98
CA SER A 28 -68.27 -2.10 18.72
C SER A 28 -66.76 -1.79 18.64
N LEU A 29 -66.37 -0.85 17.79
CA LEU A 29 -64.98 -0.49 17.53
C LEU A 29 -64.43 0.66 18.42
N HIS A 30 -65.21 1.19 19.37
CA HIS A 30 -64.80 2.36 20.18
C HIS A 30 -64.04 2.09 21.46
N ALA A 31 -63.59 0.87 21.69
CA ALA A 31 -62.77 0.54 22.85
C ALA A 31 -61.48 -0.18 22.47
N ALA A 32 -60.39 0.56 22.54
CA ALA A 32 -58.99 0.21 22.76
C ALA A 32 -58.28 -0.75 21.80
N SER A 33 -57.35 -0.22 21.08
CA SER A 33 -56.02 -0.70 20.66
C SER A 33 -55.64 -0.22 19.24
N PRO A 34 -54.40 0.26 18.98
CA PRO A 34 -53.95 0.77 17.68
C PRO A 34 -53.95 -0.28 16.52
N PHE A 35 -54.00 -1.55 16.85
CA PHE A 35 -54.06 -2.65 15.88
C PHE A 35 -55.37 -2.73 15.10
N ARG A 36 -56.46 -2.12 15.56
CA ARG A 36 -57.79 -2.14 14.90
C ARG A 36 -57.84 -1.30 13.62
N TRP A 37 -56.93 -0.36 13.42
CA TRP A 37 -56.87 0.46 12.20
C TRP A 37 -56.34 -0.30 10.98
N LEU A 38 -55.43 -1.24 11.17
CA LEU A 38 -54.94 -2.11 10.09
C LEU A 38 -56.09 -3.02 9.56
N LEU A 39 -56.91 -3.49 10.44
CA LEU A 39 -58.08 -4.30 10.08
C LEU A 39 -59.10 -3.51 9.24
N LEU A 40 -59.33 -2.23 9.56
CA LEU A 40 -60.23 -1.37 8.79
C LEU A 40 -59.66 -1.07 7.40
N LEU A 41 -58.34 -0.85 7.29
CA LEU A 41 -57.71 -0.63 5.99
C LEU A 41 -57.75 -1.88 5.09
N LEU A 42 -57.55 -3.06 5.64
CA LEU A 42 -57.65 -4.32 4.88
C LEU A 42 -59.09 -4.57 4.41
N CYS A 43 -60.11 -4.21 5.20
CA CYS A 43 -61.51 -4.29 4.71
C CYS A 43 -61.81 -3.29 3.59
N PHE A 44 -61.14 -2.13 3.54
CA PHE A 44 -61.34 -1.14 2.46
C PHE A 44 -60.43 -1.36 1.27
N ALA A 45 -59.21 -1.93 1.45
CA ALA A 45 -58.33 -2.26 0.33
C ALA A 45 -58.79 -3.46 -0.51
N SER A 46 -59.58 -4.35 0.05
CA SER A 46 -60.28 -5.41 -0.69
C SER A 46 -61.56 -4.91 -1.42
N GLY A 47 -61.81 -3.62 -1.37
CA GLY A 47 -62.95 -2.94 -1.97
C GLY A 47 -62.97 -2.88 -3.49
N VAL A 48 -62.69 -3.95 -4.15
CA VAL A 48 -63.28 -4.24 -5.47
C VAL A 48 -64.69 -4.74 -5.22
N LEU A 49 -65.49 -3.88 -4.72
CA LEU A 49 -66.93 -4.02 -4.63
C LEU A 49 -67.59 -3.13 -5.63
N ALA A 50 -67.23 -3.22 -6.81
CA ALA A 50 -68.05 -2.64 -7.86
C ALA A 50 -68.47 -3.75 -8.77
N GLN A 51 -69.44 -4.47 -8.42
CA GLN A 51 -70.51 -4.88 -9.35
C GLN A 51 -71.44 -5.87 -8.67
N GLY A 52 -72.46 -5.38 -8.05
CA GLY A 52 -73.84 -5.85 -8.15
C GLY A 52 -74.17 -7.23 -7.60
N GLN A 53 -73.44 -7.81 -6.65
CA GLN A 53 -73.98 -8.95 -5.91
C GLN A 53 -73.63 -8.75 -4.38
N ALA A 54 -74.64 -8.81 -3.55
CA ALA A 54 -74.52 -8.74 -2.11
C ALA A 54 -73.76 -9.96 -1.62
N ASN A 55 -72.48 -9.80 -1.31
CA ASN A 55 -71.71 -10.84 -0.63
C ASN A 55 -72.05 -10.84 0.84
N THR A 56 -72.69 -11.88 1.29
CA THR A 56 -73.04 -12.08 2.68
C THR A 56 -71.83 -12.58 3.43
N ILE A 57 -71.37 -11.85 4.49
CA ILE A 57 -70.32 -12.32 5.40
C ILE A 57 -70.96 -13.38 6.29
N VAL A 58 -70.55 -14.64 6.14
CA VAL A 58 -71.04 -15.74 6.97
C VAL A 58 -69.86 -16.38 7.70
N CYS A 59 -69.92 -16.39 9.00
CA CYS A 59 -69.05 -17.24 9.80
C CYS A 59 -69.62 -18.66 9.87
N SER A 60 -68.79 -19.70 9.81
CA SER A 60 -69.10 -21.10 9.57
C SER A 60 -70.05 -21.83 10.55
N SER A 61 -70.66 -21.16 11.48
CA SER A 61 -71.56 -21.76 12.47
C SER A 61 -72.89 -21.04 12.68
N GLY A 62 -73.25 -20.09 11.82
CA GLY A 62 -74.47 -19.31 11.99
C GLY A 62 -74.52 -18.44 13.26
N THR A 63 -73.45 -18.37 13.99
CA THR A 63 -73.21 -17.53 15.15
C THR A 63 -72.34 -16.35 14.81
N ALA A 64 -72.47 -15.22 15.51
CA ALA A 64 -71.67 -14.04 15.32
C ALA A 64 -70.18 -14.39 15.40
N CYS A 65 -69.38 -13.87 14.48
CA CYS A 65 -67.94 -14.05 14.46
C CYS A 65 -67.35 -13.74 15.83
N SER A 66 -66.69 -14.70 16.46
CA SER A 66 -66.00 -14.46 17.73
C SER A 66 -64.96 -13.35 17.57
N SER A 67 -64.79 -12.54 18.60
CA SER A 67 -63.84 -11.43 18.57
C SER A 67 -62.45 -11.96 18.25
N GLY A 68 -61.85 -11.61 17.08
CA GLY A 68 -60.53 -12.04 16.67
C GLY A 68 -60.43 -12.76 15.30
N SER A 69 -61.57 -13.11 14.67
CA SER A 69 -61.56 -13.73 13.34
C SER A 69 -61.90 -12.72 12.24
N ILE A 70 -61.13 -12.68 11.16
CA ILE A 70 -61.41 -11.87 9.99
C ILE A 70 -62.01 -12.79 8.92
N PRO A 71 -63.23 -12.51 8.42
CA PRO A 71 -63.82 -13.31 7.35
C PRO A 71 -63.13 -13.08 6.02
N LEU A 72 -62.88 -14.15 5.27
CA LEU A 72 -62.33 -14.11 3.93
C LEU A 72 -63.45 -13.94 2.90
N PHE A 73 -63.33 -12.97 1.99
CA PHE A 73 -64.25 -12.79 0.89
C PHE A 73 -63.75 -13.62 -0.31
N THR A 74 -64.56 -14.56 -0.80
CA THR A 74 -64.35 -15.27 -2.05
C THR A 74 -65.35 -14.78 -3.08
N SER A 75 -64.88 -14.32 -4.24
CA SER A 75 -65.70 -13.91 -5.39
C SER A 75 -65.99 -15.12 -6.28
N SER A 76 -67.06 -15.82 -6.06
CA SER A 76 -67.74 -16.61 -7.12
C SER A 76 -69.03 -17.19 -6.54
N GLY A 77 -70.15 -17.05 -7.22
CA GLY A 77 -71.49 -17.31 -6.79
C GLY A 77 -71.83 -18.73 -6.33
N GLY A 78 -71.28 -19.12 -5.20
CA GLY A 78 -71.63 -20.33 -4.48
C GLY A 78 -71.39 -20.08 -2.98
N SER A 79 -72.18 -20.66 -2.10
CA SER A 79 -72.02 -20.57 -0.65
C SER A 79 -70.64 -21.05 -0.27
N ALA A 80 -69.70 -20.12 -0.12
CA ALA A 80 -68.37 -20.44 0.41
C ALA A 80 -68.46 -20.52 1.93
N SER A 81 -68.42 -21.72 2.49
CA SER A 81 -68.13 -21.89 3.90
C SER A 81 -66.64 -21.62 4.15
N VAL A 82 -66.31 -20.56 4.87
CA VAL A 82 -64.95 -20.30 5.30
C VAL A 82 -64.67 -21.25 6.45
N SER A 83 -64.14 -22.43 6.16
CA SER A 83 -63.83 -23.43 7.16
C SER A 83 -62.53 -23.15 7.92
N ASN A 84 -61.61 -22.25 7.46
CA ASN A 84 -60.42 -21.80 8.15
C ASN A 84 -60.10 -20.35 7.77
N SER A 85 -60.15 -19.41 8.70
CA SER A 85 -59.60 -18.08 8.41
C SER A 85 -58.10 -18.18 8.29
N LEU A 86 -57.54 -17.67 7.16
CA LEU A 86 -56.11 -17.52 6.97
C LEU A 86 -55.48 -16.57 7.99
N PHE A 87 -56.31 -15.85 8.71
CA PHE A 87 -55.93 -14.87 9.73
C PHE A 87 -56.52 -15.28 11.08
N THR A 88 -55.67 -15.49 12.06
CA THR A 88 -56.07 -15.66 13.44
C THR A 88 -55.39 -14.62 14.31
N GLN A 89 -56.09 -14.04 15.29
CA GLN A 89 -55.54 -13.10 16.25
C GLN A 89 -55.62 -13.73 17.64
N SER A 90 -54.50 -13.77 18.34
CA SER A 90 -54.44 -14.12 19.76
C SER A 90 -53.64 -13.02 20.47
N GLY A 91 -54.33 -12.27 21.33
CA GLY A 91 -53.75 -11.09 21.94
C GLY A 91 -53.30 -10.05 20.88
N SER A 92 -52.05 -9.71 20.86
CA SER A 92 -51.43 -8.81 19.89
C SER A 92 -50.89 -9.50 18.63
N THR A 93 -51.01 -10.83 18.52
CA THR A 93 -50.47 -11.62 17.41
C THR A 93 -51.54 -11.90 16.38
N VAL A 94 -51.25 -11.61 15.10
CA VAL A 94 -52.05 -12.02 13.96
C VAL A 94 -51.27 -13.09 13.21
N THR A 95 -51.80 -14.29 13.08
CA THR A 95 -51.21 -15.40 12.35
C THR A 95 -51.81 -15.47 10.95
N LEU A 96 -50.92 -15.49 9.95
CA LEU A 96 -51.25 -15.66 8.55
C LEU A 96 -50.75 -17.04 8.09
N SER A 97 -51.67 -17.89 7.61
CA SER A 97 -51.33 -19.22 7.14
C SER A 97 -51.26 -19.21 5.58
N GLY A 98 -50.29 -19.87 5.01
CA GLY A 98 -50.12 -19.95 3.54
C GLY A 98 -49.32 -18.79 2.92
N SER A 99 -49.25 -18.73 1.59
CA SER A 99 -48.55 -17.65 0.88
C SER A 99 -49.35 -16.36 0.92
N GLN A 100 -48.70 -15.26 1.22
CA GLN A 100 -49.31 -13.94 1.31
C GLN A 100 -48.77 -13.04 0.18
N THR A 101 -49.67 -12.35 -0.53
CA THR A 101 -49.35 -11.34 -1.53
C THR A 101 -49.87 -10.00 -1.08
N LEU A 102 -49.01 -9.03 -0.94
CA LEU A 102 -49.36 -7.63 -0.66
C LEU A 102 -49.26 -6.85 -1.98
N SER A 103 -50.39 -6.31 -2.46
CA SER A 103 -50.39 -5.46 -3.65
C SER A 103 -50.11 -3.98 -3.39
N GLY A 104 -49.79 -3.64 -2.16
CA GLY A 104 -49.47 -2.29 -1.69
C GLY A 104 -48.32 -2.29 -0.70
N ASN A 105 -48.00 -1.15 -0.08
CA ASN A 105 -46.96 -1.00 0.87
C ASN A 105 -47.29 -1.65 2.24
N LEU A 106 -46.32 -2.34 2.85
CA LEU A 106 -46.39 -2.75 4.24
C LEU A 106 -45.87 -1.58 5.11
N ASN A 107 -46.76 -0.90 5.81
CA ASN A 107 -46.39 0.14 6.78
C ASN A 107 -46.17 -0.47 8.14
N MET A 108 -44.95 -0.44 8.62
CA MET A 108 -44.55 -0.91 9.94
C MET A 108 -44.32 0.28 10.88
N ALA A 109 -44.51 0.09 12.16
CA ALA A 109 -44.08 1.06 13.17
C ALA A 109 -42.57 1.23 13.15
N SER A 110 -42.05 2.31 13.78
CA SER A 110 -40.60 2.45 13.97
C SER A 110 -40.06 1.25 14.74
N SER A 111 -38.88 0.77 14.38
CA SER A 111 -38.24 -0.36 15.04
C SER A 111 -37.93 -0.04 16.49
N GLY A 112 -38.34 -0.92 17.39
CA GLY A 112 -38.10 -0.87 18.81
C GLY A 112 -37.80 -2.26 19.35
N THR A 113 -37.69 -2.41 20.69
CA THR A 113 -37.42 -3.72 21.30
C THR A 113 -38.53 -4.74 21.09
N SER A 114 -39.75 -4.29 20.82
CA SER A 114 -40.92 -5.16 20.71
C SER A 114 -41.80 -4.92 19.48
N ALA A 115 -41.48 -3.92 18.63
CA ALA A 115 -42.32 -3.55 17.49
C ALA A 115 -41.50 -3.08 16.27
N GLY A 116 -42.13 -3.12 15.12
CA GLY A 116 -41.52 -2.61 13.88
C GLY A 116 -40.40 -3.47 13.28
N ASN A 117 -40.26 -4.73 13.70
CA ASN A 117 -39.22 -5.65 13.27
C ASN A 117 -39.80 -6.84 12.50
N ILE A 118 -39.05 -7.38 11.54
CA ILE A 118 -39.32 -8.71 10.99
C ILE A 118 -38.38 -9.71 11.68
N VAL A 119 -38.96 -10.76 12.24
CA VAL A 119 -38.24 -11.85 12.89
C VAL A 119 -38.39 -13.14 12.10
N LYS A 120 -37.36 -13.98 12.09
CA LYS A 120 -37.35 -15.32 11.50
C LYS A 120 -36.92 -16.30 12.58
N ASN A 121 -37.77 -17.29 12.90
CA ASN A 121 -37.50 -18.24 13.99
C ASN A 121 -37.10 -17.53 15.31
N SER A 122 -37.88 -16.55 15.74
CA SER A 122 -37.66 -15.73 16.92
C SER A 122 -36.34 -14.89 16.92
N THR A 123 -35.62 -14.82 15.82
CA THR A 123 -34.42 -14.03 15.68
C THR A 123 -34.67 -12.82 14.78
N LEU A 124 -34.12 -11.67 15.11
CA LEU A 124 -34.19 -10.46 14.30
C LEU A 124 -33.68 -10.74 12.88
N PHE A 125 -34.43 -10.31 11.86
CA PHE A 125 -34.07 -10.50 10.46
C PHE A 125 -34.04 -9.19 9.67
N LEU A 126 -34.99 -8.28 9.92
CA LEU A 126 -35.03 -6.93 9.34
C LEU A 126 -35.51 -5.94 10.39
N HIS A 127 -34.73 -4.89 10.60
CA HIS A 127 -35.11 -3.77 11.46
C HIS A 127 -34.34 -2.50 11.11
N SER A 128 -34.80 -1.35 11.63
CA SER A 128 -34.16 -0.04 11.47
C SER A 128 -34.03 0.68 12.83
N PHE A 129 -33.72 -0.05 13.89
CA PHE A 129 -33.60 0.53 15.23
C PHE A 129 -32.56 1.65 15.28
N GLY A 130 -32.87 2.76 15.95
CA GLY A 130 -32.08 3.98 15.95
C GLY A 130 -32.41 4.89 14.76
N SER A 131 -31.55 5.87 14.50
CA SER A 131 -31.79 6.86 13.44
C SER A 131 -31.07 6.50 12.14
N ASN A 132 -31.80 6.39 11.05
CA ASN A 132 -31.22 6.15 9.70
C ASN A 132 -30.41 4.85 9.59
N ASN A 133 -30.72 3.83 10.40
CA ASN A 133 -30.06 2.53 10.32
C ASN A 133 -30.86 1.56 9.44
N VAL A 134 -30.17 0.65 8.75
CA VAL A 134 -30.75 -0.46 8.01
C VAL A 134 -30.03 -1.76 8.37
N PHE A 135 -30.77 -2.72 8.92
CA PHE A 135 -30.23 -4.02 9.34
C PHE A 135 -31.02 -5.16 8.70
N LEU A 136 -30.35 -5.96 7.87
CA LEU A 136 -30.94 -7.10 7.16
C LEU A 136 -30.07 -8.36 7.34
N GLY A 137 -30.59 -9.36 7.99
CA GLY A 137 -29.92 -10.64 8.24
C GLY A 137 -30.18 -11.14 9.66
N LEU A 138 -29.95 -12.43 9.91
CA LEU A 138 -30.11 -12.98 11.26
C LEU A 138 -29.09 -12.32 12.20
N ASN A 139 -29.56 -11.73 13.29
CA ASN A 139 -28.77 -10.96 14.26
C ASN A 139 -28.00 -9.76 13.65
N ALA A 140 -28.43 -9.19 12.53
CA ALA A 140 -27.85 -7.97 11.99
C ALA A 140 -28.24 -6.79 12.88
N GLY A 141 -27.27 -5.95 13.28
CA GLY A 141 -27.49 -4.87 14.25
C GLY A 141 -27.96 -5.37 15.63
N ASN A 142 -28.34 -4.46 16.50
CA ASN A 142 -28.99 -4.81 17.79
C ASN A 142 -30.05 -3.78 18.18
N LEU A 143 -30.81 -4.06 19.22
CA LEU A 143 -31.89 -3.19 19.73
C LEU A 143 -31.50 -2.42 21.01
N THR A 144 -30.20 -2.38 21.36
CA THR A 144 -29.71 -1.73 22.60
C THR A 144 -28.75 -0.58 22.32
N MET A 145 -28.64 -0.16 21.03
CA MET A 145 -27.76 0.94 20.61
C MET A 145 -28.15 2.28 21.25
N GLY A 146 -27.14 3.10 21.55
CA GLY A 146 -27.34 4.49 21.99
C GLY A 146 -27.75 5.42 20.83
N TYR A 147 -28.20 6.61 21.17
CA TYR A 147 -28.67 7.62 20.17
C TYR A 147 -27.61 8.03 19.16
N SER A 148 -26.31 7.90 19.47
CA SER A 148 -25.20 8.21 18.57
C SER A 148 -24.95 7.12 17.51
N ALA A 149 -25.48 5.92 17.68
CA ALA A 149 -25.36 4.83 16.71
C ALA A 149 -26.37 5.02 15.56
N ASN A 150 -26.03 5.89 14.63
CA ASN A 150 -26.89 6.26 13.49
C ASN A 150 -26.18 6.08 12.14
N ASN A 151 -26.95 6.14 11.06
CA ASN A 151 -26.45 6.01 9.69
C ASN A 151 -25.64 4.72 9.43
N ASN A 152 -26.02 3.61 10.08
CA ASN A 152 -25.35 2.33 9.87
C ASN A 152 -26.17 1.44 8.92
N THR A 153 -25.47 0.73 8.07
CA THR A 153 -26.05 -0.29 7.19
C THR A 153 -25.39 -1.63 7.46
N ALA A 154 -26.17 -2.65 7.82
CA ALA A 154 -25.64 -4.00 7.98
C ALA A 154 -26.51 -5.02 7.23
N VAL A 155 -25.87 -5.80 6.38
CA VAL A 155 -26.47 -6.85 5.57
C VAL A 155 -25.68 -8.15 5.73
N GLY A 156 -26.30 -9.15 6.33
CA GLY A 156 -25.67 -10.47 6.55
C GLY A 156 -25.92 -11.00 7.97
N THR A 157 -25.68 -12.29 8.16
CA THR A 157 -25.79 -12.93 9.48
C THR A 157 -24.72 -12.36 10.41
N ASN A 158 -25.11 -11.94 11.62
CA ASN A 158 -24.23 -11.33 12.60
C ASN A 158 -23.43 -10.12 12.06
N ALA A 159 -23.96 -9.37 11.11
CA ALA A 159 -23.35 -8.12 10.68
C ALA A 159 -23.64 -7.02 11.71
N LEU A 160 -22.59 -6.43 12.31
CA LEU A 160 -22.67 -5.30 13.26
C LEU A 160 -23.51 -5.54 14.52
N PRO A 161 -23.53 -6.73 15.16
CA PRO A 161 -24.45 -7.04 16.26
C PRO A 161 -24.04 -6.41 17.60
N SER A 162 -22.79 -5.97 17.75
CA SER A 162 -22.23 -5.47 19.03
C SER A 162 -22.24 -3.95 19.14
N LEU A 163 -22.84 -3.24 18.17
CA LEU A 163 -22.79 -1.79 18.08
C LEU A 163 -23.48 -1.11 19.27
N THR A 164 -22.77 -0.16 19.91
CA THR A 164 -23.31 0.64 21.02
C THR A 164 -23.43 2.12 20.66
N THR A 165 -22.36 2.74 20.14
CA THR A 165 -22.30 4.18 19.88
C THR A 165 -21.71 4.55 18.52
N GLY A 166 -21.11 3.61 17.78
CA GLY A 166 -20.48 3.90 16.48
C GLY A 166 -21.48 4.31 15.41
N CYS A 167 -21.15 5.30 14.60
CA CYS A 167 -21.98 5.76 13.49
C CYS A 167 -21.34 5.51 12.13
N CYS A 168 -22.16 5.61 11.08
CA CYS A 168 -21.69 5.71 9.71
C CYS A 168 -20.93 4.45 9.24
N ASN A 169 -21.26 3.28 9.75
CA ASN A 169 -20.63 2.02 9.36
C ASN A 169 -21.44 1.30 8.27
N THR A 170 -20.74 0.67 7.34
CA THR A 170 -21.33 -0.23 6.36
C THR A 170 -20.76 -1.63 6.54
N ALA A 171 -21.58 -2.61 6.86
CA ALA A 171 -21.21 -4.00 7.04
C ALA A 171 -21.99 -4.88 6.06
N ALA A 172 -21.33 -5.56 5.15
CA ALA A 172 -21.95 -6.47 4.19
C ALA A 172 -21.21 -7.81 4.16
N GLY A 173 -21.78 -8.82 4.79
CA GLY A 173 -21.18 -10.15 4.90
C GLY A 173 -21.51 -10.84 6.21
N ASN A 174 -21.27 -12.15 6.26
CA ASN A 174 -21.36 -12.91 7.50
C ASN A 174 -20.28 -12.44 8.46
N ASN A 175 -20.66 -12.14 9.71
CA ASN A 175 -19.76 -11.66 10.78
C ASN A 175 -18.96 -10.37 10.44
N ALA A 176 -19.38 -9.57 9.46
CA ALA A 176 -18.75 -8.28 9.18
C ALA A 176 -18.95 -7.31 10.35
N LEU A 177 -17.85 -6.67 10.84
CA LEU A 177 -17.86 -5.78 12.01
C LEU A 177 -18.50 -6.41 13.27
N LEU A 178 -18.31 -7.71 13.48
CA LEU A 178 -19.00 -8.45 14.54
C LEU A 178 -18.77 -7.84 15.92
N GLN A 179 -17.56 -7.46 16.27
CA GLN A 179 -17.19 -6.95 17.60
C GLN A 179 -17.17 -5.40 17.68
N ASN A 180 -17.62 -4.70 16.62
CA ASN A 180 -17.57 -3.24 16.62
C ASN A 180 -18.57 -2.67 17.65
N SER A 181 -18.03 -2.03 18.68
CA SER A 181 -18.84 -1.40 19.74
C SER A 181 -19.02 0.11 19.52
N SER A 182 -17.92 0.84 19.28
CA SER A 182 -17.94 2.31 19.18
C SER A 182 -17.20 2.86 17.98
N GLY A 183 -16.51 2.02 17.20
CA GLY A 183 -15.85 2.46 15.97
C GLY A 183 -16.82 3.03 14.95
N GLY A 184 -16.47 4.16 14.32
CA GLY A 184 -17.30 4.86 13.34
C GLY A 184 -16.64 4.99 11.97
N GLY A 185 -17.44 5.19 10.93
CA GLY A 185 -16.93 5.40 9.56
C GLY A 185 -16.28 4.18 8.92
N ASN A 186 -16.57 2.95 9.40
CA ASN A 186 -15.96 1.73 8.86
C ASN A 186 -16.78 1.14 7.72
N THR A 187 -16.10 0.63 6.70
CA THR A 187 -16.69 -0.14 5.59
C THR A 187 -16.13 -1.55 5.63
N ALA A 188 -16.97 -2.56 5.86
CA ALA A 188 -16.63 -3.97 5.88
C ALA A 188 -17.46 -4.73 4.85
N MET A 189 -16.84 -5.27 3.81
CA MET A 189 -17.51 -6.04 2.77
C MET A 189 -16.81 -7.39 2.57
N GLY A 190 -17.42 -8.44 3.05
CA GLY A 190 -16.90 -9.82 2.99
C GLY A 190 -17.11 -10.58 4.27
N ASP A 191 -16.97 -11.91 4.21
CA ASP A 191 -17.03 -12.78 5.38
C ASP A 191 -15.91 -12.46 6.36
N GLY A 192 -16.24 -12.13 7.60
CA GLY A 192 -15.31 -11.77 8.68
C GLY A 192 -14.51 -10.48 8.45
N ALA A 193 -14.89 -9.63 7.48
CA ALA A 193 -14.22 -8.34 7.30
C ALA A 193 -14.36 -7.48 8.57
N LEU A 194 -13.24 -6.94 9.10
CA LEU A 194 -13.20 -6.14 10.32
C LEU A 194 -13.83 -6.82 11.53
N TYR A 195 -13.78 -8.14 11.60
CA TYR A 195 -14.46 -8.96 12.63
C TYR A 195 -14.19 -8.48 14.06
N SER A 196 -12.92 -8.29 14.43
CA SER A 196 -12.47 -7.95 15.78
C SER A 196 -12.42 -6.44 16.05
N ASN A 197 -12.83 -5.60 15.08
CA ASN A 197 -12.78 -4.16 15.27
C ASN A 197 -13.66 -3.75 16.46
N SER A 198 -13.07 -3.23 17.52
CA SER A 198 -13.84 -2.81 18.70
C SER A 198 -14.11 -1.30 18.68
N THR A 199 -13.08 -0.49 18.51
CA THR A 199 -13.14 0.97 18.56
C THR A 199 -12.47 1.65 17.37
N GLY A 200 -11.79 0.88 16.52
CA GLY A 200 -11.13 1.39 15.30
C GLY A 200 -12.11 2.11 14.38
N SER A 201 -11.69 3.24 13.82
CA SER A 201 -12.55 4.11 13.01
C SER A 201 -11.93 4.40 11.63
N ASN A 202 -12.80 4.72 10.66
CA ASN A 202 -12.40 5.07 9.31
C ASN A 202 -11.60 3.98 8.59
N ASN A 203 -11.90 2.71 8.87
CA ASN A 203 -11.27 1.58 8.21
C ASN A 203 -12.13 1.07 7.05
N THR A 204 -11.48 0.66 5.97
CA THR A 204 -12.11 0.00 4.83
C THR A 204 -11.55 -1.41 4.70
N GLY A 205 -12.38 -2.43 4.91
CA GLY A 205 -12.05 -3.84 4.73
C GLY A 205 -12.93 -4.47 3.66
N ILE A 206 -12.39 -4.75 2.50
CA ILE A 206 -13.11 -5.37 1.36
C ILE A 206 -12.42 -6.68 1.00
N GLY A 207 -13.09 -7.78 1.23
CA GLY A 207 -12.58 -9.13 1.01
C GLY A 207 -12.76 -10.03 2.23
N ARG A 208 -12.73 -11.35 2.00
CA ARG A 208 -12.78 -12.32 3.09
C ARG A 208 -11.60 -12.11 4.04
N TRP A 209 -11.90 -11.90 5.33
CA TRP A 209 -10.95 -11.72 6.41
C TRP A 209 -10.03 -10.49 6.27
N ALA A 210 -10.41 -9.52 5.46
CA ALA A 210 -9.72 -8.24 5.42
C ALA A 210 -9.82 -7.54 6.78
N LEU A 211 -8.70 -7.13 7.38
CA LEU A 211 -8.62 -6.50 8.71
C LEU A 211 -9.29 -7.30 9.83
N ILE A 212 -9.35 -8.63 9.74
CA ILE A 212 -10.11 -9.46 10.68
C ILE A 212 -9.68 -9.24 12.14
N SER A 213 -8.39 -9.03 12.40
CA SER A 213 -7.83 -8.87 13.75
C SER A 213 -7.70 -7.40 14.19
N ASN A 214 -8.15 -6.43 13.37
CA ASN A 214 -8.06 -5.02 13.75
C ASN A 214 -8.89 -4.77 15.02
N THR A 215 -8.29 -4.18 16.04
CA THR A 215 -9.00 -3.87 17.30
C THR A 215 -9.24 -2.38 17.44
N THR A 216 -8.18 -1.58 17.42
CA THR A 216 -8.21 -0.12 17.63
C THR A 216 -7.53 0.66 16.52
N GLY A 217 -6.94 -0.04 15.52
CA GLY A 217 -6.29 0.59 14.36
C GLY A 217 -7.28 1.47 13.59
N ASN A 218 -6.82 2.63 13.13
CA ASN A 218 -7.64 3.62 12.43
C ASN A 218 -7.09 3.93 11.03
N VAL A 219 -7.98 4.36 10.16
CA VAL A 219 -7.63 4.89 8.82
C VAL A 219 -6.87 3.86 7.98
N ASN A 220 -7.20 2.57 8.12
CA ASN A 220 -6.62 1.51 7.31
C ASN A 220 -7.52 1.16 6.12
N THR A 221 -6.92 0.90 4.97
CA THR A 221 -7.62 0.41 3.76
C THR A 221 -7.06 -0.96 3.40
N ALA A 222 -7.90 -1.98 3.42
CA ALA A 222 -7.59 -3.34 3.04
C ALA A 222 -8.53 -3.83 1.94
N THR A 223 -8.03 -4.10 0.77
CA THR A 223 -8.80 -4.63 -0.36
C THR A 223 -8.15 -5.92 -0.88
N GLY A 224 -8.78 -7.04 -0.62
CA GLY A 224 -8.28 -8.36 -1.00
C GLY A 224 -8.48 -9.39 0.11
N VAL A 225 -8.39 -10.68 -0.27
CA VAL A 225 -8.48 -11.77 0.71
C VAL A 225 -7.30 -11.68 1.68
N GLN A 226 -7.61 -11.62 2.99
CA GLN A 226 -6.61 -11.56 4.07
C GLN A 226 -5.66 -10.35 4.01
N ALA A 227 -6.03 -9.28 3.29
CA ALA A 227 -5.29 -8.02 3.35
C ALA A 227 -5.35 -7.44 4.77
N LEU A 228 -4.18 -7.04 5.32
CA LEU A 228 -4.05 -6.55 6.72
C LEU A 228 -4.67 -7.49 7.77
N GLN A 229 -4.64 -8.79 7.52
CA GLN A 229 -5.35 -9.78 8.35
C GLN A 229 -5.03 -9.63 9.83
N ASN A 230 -3.77 -9.52 10.21
CA ASN A 230 -3.30 -9.53 11.59
C ASN A 230 -3.10 -8.12 12.19
N ASN A 231 -3.50 -7.06 11.46
CA ASN A 231 -3.38 -5.70 11.98
C ASN A 231 -4.19 -5.57 13.27
N SER A 232 -3.56 -5.20 14.36
CA SER A 232 -4.26 -5.01 15.65
C SER A 232 -4.47 -3.52 15.96
N THR A 233 -3.38 -2.75 15.96
CA THR A 233 -3.38 -1.33 16.32
C THR A 233 -2.70 -0.43 15.29
N GLY A 234 -2.12 -1.01 14.22
CA GLY A 234 -1.48 -0.26 13.14
C GLY A 234 -2.43 0.75 12.49
N LEU A 235 -1.90 1.92 12.10
CA LEU A 235 -2.66 3.06 11.61
C LEU A 235 -2.25 3.42 10.17
N GLN A 236 -3.20 3.97 9.40
CA GLN A 236 -2.91 4.59 8.10
C GLN A 236 -2.21 3.65 7.10
N ASN A 237 -2.51 2.37 7.15
CA ASN A 237 -1.98 1.41 6.19
C ASN A 237 -2.92 1.25 5.00
N THR A 238 -2.36 1.11 3.81
CA THR A 238 -3.08 0.77 2.58
C THR A 238 -2.58 -0.56 2.04
N ALA A 239 -3.45 -1.55 1.97
CA ALA A 239 -3.15 -2.88 1.44
C ALA A 239 -4.15 -3.25 0.34
N THR A 240 -3.66 -3.41 -0.87
CA THR A 240 -4.48 -3.81 -2.03
C THR A 240 -3.87 -5.05 -2.69
N GLY A 241 -4.52 -6.17 -2.53
CA GLY A 241 -4.08 -7.47 -3.04
C GLY A 241 -4.26 -8.59 -2.04
N VAL A 242 -4.24 -9.83 -2.51
CA VAL A 242 -4.30 -11.02 -1.66
C VAL A 242 -3.04 -11.08 -0.80
N TYR A 243 -3.19 -11.26 0.52
CA TYR A 243 -2.11 -11.33 1.51
C TYR A 243 -1.25 -10.05 1.65
N ALA A 244 -1.66 -8.92 1.06
CA ALA A 244 -0.93 -7.66 1.23
C ALA A 244 -0.94 -7.24 2.72
N LEU A 245 0.24 -6.96 3.31
CA LEU A 245 0.44 -6.64 4.73
C LEU A 245 -0.19 -7.66 5.70
N GLN A 246 -0.26 -8.93 5.32
CA GLN A 246 -1.01 -9.95 6.06
C GLN A 246 -0.60 -10.02 7.53
N GLN A 247 0.69 -10.04 7.82
CA GLN A 247 1.25 -10.22 9.17
C GLN A 247 1.42 -8.91 9.95
N ASN A 248 1.05 -7.76 9.38
CA ASN A 248 1.20 -6.48 10.07
C ASN A 248 0.41 -6.50 11.39
N THR A 249 1.04 -6.12 12.49
CA THR A 249 0.38 -6.03 13.81
C THR A 249 0.24 -4.60 14.28
N ILE A 250 1.34 -3.85 14.33
CA ILE A 250 1.41 -2.47 14.85
C ILE A 250 2.04 -1.49 13.87
N GLY A 251 2.66 -1.99 12.77
CA GLY A 251 3.26 -1.15 11.72
C GLY A 251 2.25 -0.16 11.14
N SER A 252 2.70 1.05 10.84
CA SER A 252 1.84 2.16 10.43
C SER A 252 2.38 2.86 9.19
N ARG A 253 1.49 3.54 8.44
CA ARG A 253 1.84 4.31 7.23
C ARG A 253 2.51 3.48 6.14
N ASN A 254 2.14 2.19 6.04
CA ASN A 254 2.63 1.33 4.98
C ASN A 254 1.68 1.32 3.78
N THR A 255 2.22 1.27 2.58
CA THR A 255 1.48 1.09 1.33
C THR A 255 1.92 -0.21 0.66
N ALA A 256 1.00 -1.14 0.47
CA ALA A 256 1.24 -2.43 -0.17
C ALA A 256 0.24 -2.65 -1.31
N ILE A 257 0.73 -2.71 -2.55
CA ILE A 257 -0.10 -2.90 -3.74
C ILE A 257 0.44 -4.10 -4.55
N GLY A 258 -0.31 -5.18 -4.56
CA GLY A 258 0.02 -6.43 -5.24
C GLY A 258 -0.15 -7.64 -4.34
N ASN A 259 -0.01 -8.85 -4.90
CA ASN A 259 -0.08 -10.09 -4.14
C ASN A 259 1.13 -10.25 -3.23
N SER A 260 0.89 -10.58 -1.95
CA SER A 260 1.93 -10.86 -0.94
C SER A 260 2.94 -9.72 -0.72
N VAL A 261 2.59 -8.47 -1.03
CA VAL A 261 3.44 -7.32 -0.76
C VAL A 261 3.51 -7.06 0.74
N LEU A 262 4.73 -6.84 1.28
CA LEU A 262 4.93 -6.63 2.72
C LEU A 262 4.28 -7.73 3.58
N GLN A 263 4.16 -8.94 3.06
CA GLN A 263 3.37 -10.01 3.68
C GLN A 263 3.80 -10.30 5.11
N SER A 264 5.08 -10.38 5.37
CA SER A 264 5.64 -10.72 6.69
C SER A 264 5.95 -9.49 7.56
N ASN A 265 5.60 -8.28 7.11
CA ASN A 265 5.80 -7.07 7.92
C ASN A 265 5.00 -7.16 9.22
N THR A 266 5.63 -7.09 10.37
CA THR A 266 4.97 -7.12 11.68
C THR A 266 4.82 -5.74 12.29
N ASN A 267 5.89 -4.94 12.32
CA ASN A 267 5.97 -3.63 13.00
C ASN A 267 6.67 -2.54 12.19
N GLY A 268 7.27 -2.86 11.02
CA GLY A 268 7.88 -1.86 10.14
C GLY A 268 6.88 -0.80 9.71
N SER A 269 7.32 0.44 9.64
CA SER A 269 6.48 1.58 9.28
C SER A 269 7.07 2.37 8.12
N ASP A 270 6.21 3.18 7.47
CA ASP A 270 6.63 4.07 6.38
C ASP A 270 7.17 3.34 5.13
N ASN A 271 6.81 2.07 4.94
CA ASN A 271 7.24 1.28 3.80
C ASN A 271 6.24 1.39 2.63
N THR A 272 6.76 1.47 1.42
CA THR A 272 5.98 1.41 0.18
C THR A 272 6.42 0.21 -0.64
N GLY A 273 5.52 -0.74 -0.87
CA GLY A 273 5.73 -1.90 -1.73
C GLY A 273 4.71 -1.93 -2.88
N ILE A 274 5.17 -2.03 -4.11
CA ILE A 274 4.33 -2.13 -5.30
C ILE A 274 4.89 -3.23 -6.21
N GLY A 275 4.07 -4.23 -6.51
CA GLY A 275 4.46 -5.40 -7.31
C GLY A 275 4.44 -6.69 -6.50
N GLN A 276 4.21 -7.82 -7.15
CA GLN A 276 4.12 -9.11 -6.47
C GLN A 276 5.36 -9.38 -5.60
N GLY A 277 5.17 -9.67 -4.33
CA GLY A 277 6.23 -10.05 -3.40
C GLY A 277 7.23 -8.93 -3.08
N ALA A 278 6.97 -7.67 -3.44
CA ALA A 278 7.82 -6.56 -3.01
C ALA A 278 7.83 -6.46 -1.49
N LEU A 279 9.04 -6.39 -0.88
CA LEU A 279 9.22 -6.36 0.58
C LEU A 279 8.51 -7.52 1.33
N ALA A 280 8.31 -8.66 0.69
CA ALA A 280 7.52 -9.74 1.29
C ALA A 280 8.22 -10.45 2.44
N ASN A 281 9.54 -10.53 2.40
CA ASN A 281 10.42 -11.25 3.33
C ASN A 281 9.86 -12.65 3.66
N ASP A 282 10.25 -13.65 2.89
CA ASP A 282 9.87 -15.05 3.15
C ASP A 282 10.68 -15.58 4.35
N CYS A 283 10.25 -15.18 5.53
CA CYS A 283 10.75 -15.76 6.76
C CYS A 283 10.09 -17.12 6.97
N SER A 284 10.80 -18.19 6.71
CA SER A 284 10.42 -19.56 7.04
C SER A 284 10.37 -19.87 8.55
N SER A 285 10.50 -18.84 9.39
CA SER A 285 10.39 -18.88 10.86
C SER A 285 9.76 -17.59 11.35
N PRO A 286 9.06 -17.53 12.50
CA PRO A 286 8.46 -16.29 12.94
C PRO A 286 9.54 -15.20 13.00
N CYS A 287 9.39 -14.19 12.15
CA CYS A 287 10.25 -13.01 12.15
C CYS A 287 10.07 -12.29 13.47
N ALA A 288 10.89 -12.63 14.47
CA ALA A 288 10.87 -12.02 15.79
C ALA A 288 11.37 -10.56 15.75
N GLN A 289 11.87 -10.11 14.60
CA GLN A 289 12.36 -8.75 14.40
C GLN A 289 11.61 -8.13 13.22
N GLY A 290 11.00 -6.99 13.46
CA GLY A 290 10.19 -6.29 12.47
C GLY A 290 10.99 -5.87 11.25
N HIS A 291 10.31 -5.70 10.15
CA HIS A 291 10.88 -5.10 8.96
C HIS A 291 11.42 -3.71 9.26
N GLY A 292 12.52 -3.33 8.60
CA GLY A 292 12.99 -1.96 8.60
C GLY A 292 11.90 -0.99 8.12
N GLY A 293 12.08 0.29 8.39
CA GLY A 293 11.15 1.35 8.00
C GLY A 293 11.69 2.23 6.87
N GLY A 294 10.78 2.97 6.24
CA GLY A 294 11.15 3.94 5.21
C GLY A 294 11.61 3.35 3.88
N ASN A 295 11.33 2.08 3.60
CA ASN A 295 11.74 1.45 2.36
C ASN A 295 10.73 1.69 1.22
N ALA A 296 11.23 1.92 0.02
CA ALA A 296 10.43 2.03 -1.19
C ALA A 296 10.82 0.94 -2.20
N ALA A 297 9.92 0.00 -2.47
CA ALA A 297 10.12 -1.10 -3.41
C ALA A 297 9.06 -1.10 -4.50
N THR A 298 9.48 -0.95 -5.74
CA THR A 298 8.60 -0.99 -6.91
C THR A 298 9.12 -2.01 -7.93
N GLY A 299 8.37 -3.08 -8.10
CA GLY A 299 8.72 -4.19 -8.99
C GLY A 299 8.50 -5.54 -8.33
N THR A 300 8.33 -6.59 -9.13
CA THR A 300 8.19 -7.95 -8.61
C THR A 300 9.45 -8.34 -7.84
N LEU A 301 9.27 -8.77 -6.59
CA LEU A 301 10.32 -9.23 -5.67
C LEU A 301 11.42 -8.18 -5.39
N ALA A 302 11.15 -6.89 -5.61
CA ALA A 302 12.06 -5.82 -5.16
C ALA A 302 12.16 -5.84 -3.62
N LEU A 303 13.39 -5.77 -3.08
CA LEU A 303 13.67 -5.86 -1.63
C LEU A 303 13.07 -7.09 -0.94
N PHE A 304 12.95 -8.21 -1.64
CA PHE A 304 12.21 -9.38 -1.15
C PHE A 304 12.73 -9.92 0.20
N HIS A 305 14.06 -10.05 0.37
CA HIS A 305 14.67 -10.58 1.59
C HIS A 305 14.99 -9.52 2.66
N ASN A 306 14.51 -8.27 2.49
CA ASN A 306 14.81 -7.21 3.46
C ASN A 306 14.19 -7.52 4.82
N SER A 307 15.01 -7.80 5.83
CA SER A 307 14.54 -8.11 7.18
C SER A 307 14.58 -6.90 8.11
N THR A 308 15.71 -6.21 8.19
CA THR A 308 15.90 -5.07 9.11
C THR A 308 16.44 -3.82 8.43
N GLY A 309 16.76 -3.89 7.13
CA GLY A 309 17.27 -2.76 6.36
C GLY A 309 16.27 -1.60 6.28
N ASN A 310 16.75 -0.38 6.43
CA ASN A 310 15.95 0.83 6.45
C ASN A 310 16.30 1.75 5.27
N VAL A 311 15.36 2.58 4.86
CA VAL A 311 15.56 3.70 3.93
C VAL A 311 16.15 3.25 2.58
N ASN A 312 15.82 2.03 2.14
CA ASN A 312 16.27 1.53 0.85
C ASN A 312 15.25 1.87 -0.25
N THR A 313 15.73 2.24 -1.41
CA THR A 313 14.93 2.47 -2.62
C THR A 313 15.28 1.42 -3.68
N ALA A 314 14.31 0.60 -4.08
CA ALA A 314 14.46 -0.41 -5.10
C ALA A 314 13.38 -0.26 -6.17
N THR A 315 13.79 0.02 -7.40
CA THR A 315 12.88 0.14 -8.54
C THR A 315 13.34 -0.77 -9.67
N GLY A 316 12.59 -1.84 -9.89
CA GLY A 316 12.86 -2.83 -10.92
C GLY A 316 12.61 -4.25 -10.43
N TYR A 317 12.46 -5.17 -11.38
CA TYR A 317 12.37 -6.59 -11.11
C TYR A 317 13.66 -7.08 -10.42
N TYR A 318 13.53 -7.69 -9.23
CA TYR A 318 14.64 -8.17 -8.40
C TYR A 318 15.66 -7.10 -7.93
N ALA A 319 15.32 -5.82 -8.00
CA ALA A 319 16.18 -4.78 -7.44
C ALA A 319 16.35 -4.98 -5.92
N LEU A 320 17.59 -4.98 -5.42
CA LEU A 320 17.95 -5.23 -4.01
C LEU A 320 17.35 -6.54 -3.44
N LEU A 321 17.17 -7.57 -4.27
CA LEU A 321 16.50 -8.80 -3.86
C LEU A 321 17.09 -9.39 -2.57
N ASN A 322 18.41 -9.48 -2.48
CA ASN A 322 19.13 -10.16 -1.41
C ASN A 322 19.50 -9.26 -0.22
N ASN A 323 19.07 -7.99 -0.22
CA ASN A 323 19.32 -7.11 0.91
C ASN A 323 18.66 -7.67 2.18
N THR A 324 19.42 -7.86 3.24
CA THR A 324 18.91 -8.36 4.53
C THR A 324 18.84 -7.26 5.59
N SER A 325 19.95 -6.55 5.80
CA SER A 325 20.09 -5.50 6.82
C SER A 325 20.77 -4.22 6.32
N GLY A 326 21.13 -4.18 5.03
CA GLY A 326 21.71 -2.97 4.43
C GLY A 326 20.74 -1.79 4.46
N ASN A 327 21.27 -0.59 4.70
CA ASN A 327 20.49 0.64 4.79
C ASN A 327 20.90 1.64 3.71
N ASP A 328 20.03 2.61 3.44
CA ASP A 328 20.31 3.78 2.61
C ASP A 328 20.79 3.42 1.19
N ASN A 329 20.39 2.26 0.66
CA ASN A 329 20.77 1.80 -0.67
C ASN A 329 19.75 2.24 -1.73
N THR A 330 20.23 2.60 -2.91
CA THR A 330 19.40 2.97 -4.07
C THR A 330 19.70 2.05 -5.24
N ALA A 331 18.70 1.28 -5.69
CA ALA A 331 18.77 0.40 -6.84
C ALA A 331 17.70 0.74 -7.86
N VAL A 332 18.09 1.13 -9.05
CA VAL A 332 17.18 1.44 -10.16
C VAL A 332 17.58 0.63 -11.40
N GLY A 333 16.76 -0.35 -11.73
CA GLY A 333 16.97 -1.23 -12.87
C GLY A 333 16.65 -2.69 -12.55
N HIS A 334 16.48 -3.49 -13.59
CA HIS A 334 16.31 -4.94 -13.49
C HIS A 334 17.56 -5.56 -12.86
N ILE A 335 17.38 -6.25 -11.70
CA ILE A 335 18.47 -6.92 -10.96
C ILE A 335 19.57 -5.94 -10.48
N ALA A 336 19.22 -4.67 -10.26
CA ALA A 336 20.18 -3.70 -9.71
C ALA A 336 20.44 -3.99 -8.20
N LEU A 337 21.71 -3.90 -7.75
CA LEU A 337 22.17 -4.23 -6.39
C LEU A 337 21.73 -5.61 -5.90
N TYR A 338 21.65 -6.57 -6.79
CA TYR A 338 21.23 -7.93 -6.46
C TYR A 338 22.13 -8.59 -5.42
N SER A 339 23.45 -8.37 -5.51
CA SER A 339 24.45 -8.98 -4.62
C SER A 339 24.55 -8.29 -3.26
N ASN A 340 23.89 -7.12 -3.07
CA ASN A 340 23.94 -6.40 -1.80
C ASN A 340 23.19 -7.18 -0.70
N THR A 341 23.81 -7.41 0.45
CA THR A 341 23.21 -8.10 1.59
C THR A 341 23.16 -7.23 2.85
N THR A 342 24.29 -6.67 3.26
CA THR A 342 24.47 -5.85 4.46
C THR A 342 25.11 -4.50 4.14
N GLY A 343 25.47 -4.27 2.88
CA GLY A 343 26.11 -3.02 2.43
C GLY A 343 25.21 -1.80 2.63
N ILE A 344 25.82 -0.66 2.88
CA ILE A 344 25.11 0.60 3.18
C ILE A 344 25.55 1.71 2.22
N ASP A 345 24.67 2.71 1.99
CA ASP A 345 24.95 3.87 1.13
C ASP A 345 25.34 3.52 -0.31
N ASN A 346 24.91 2.36 -0.83
CA ASN A 346 25.25 1.94 -2.18
C ASN A 346 24.20 2.42 -3.19
N THR A 347 24.68 2.84 -4.35
CA THR A 347 23.81 3.28 -5.47
C THR A 347 24.11 2.45 -6.71
N ALA A 348 23.10 1.83 -7.32
CA ALA A 348 23.20 1.20 -8.62
C ALA A 348 22.07 1.66 -9.56
N VAL A 349 22.42 2.12 -10.71
CA VAL A 349 21.50 2.57 -11.76
C VAL A 349 21.84 1.89 -13.06
N GLY A 350 20.98 0.98 -13.50
CA GLY A 350 21.14 0.23 -14.74
C GLY A 350 20.77 -1.25 -14.60
N HIS A 351 20.53 -1.89 -15.74
CA HIS A 351 20.32 -3.34 -15.83
C HIS A 351 21.57 -4.08 -15.33
N PHE A 352 21.42 -4.95 -14.32
CA PHE A 352 22.55 -5.65 -13.67
C PHE A 352 23.66 -4.74 -13.10
N ALA A 353 23.39 -3.46 -12.84
CA ALA A 353 24.34 -2.63 -12.11
C ALA A 353 24.45 -3.14 -10.66
N ASP A 354 25.67 -3.47 -10.17
CA ASP A 354 25.81 -4.23 -8.94
C ASP A 354 27.10 -3.92 -8.17
N VAL A 355 27.19 -4.47 -6.98
CA VAL A 355 28.38 -4.57 -6.14
C VAL A 355 29.00 -5.97 -6.28
N SER A 356 30.33 -6.09 -6.24
CA SER A 356 30.99 -7.40 -6.33
C SER A 356 30.86 -8.25 -5.08
N THR A 357 30.61 -7.63 -3.91
CA THR A 357 30.38 -8.28 -2.61
C THR A 357 29.28 -7.55 -1.85
N GLY A 358 28.48 -8.30 -1.09
CA GLY A 358 27.25 -7.81 -0.47
C GLY A 358 27.42 -6.86 0.73
N ASN A 359 28.62 -6.52 1.13
CA ASN A 359 28.95 -5.71 2.31
C ASN A 359 29.70 -4.41 1.99
N LEU A 360 29.75 -3.99 0.74
CA LEU A 360 30.38 -2.71 0.38
C LEU A 360 29.59 -1.53 0.94
N THR A 361 30.30 -0.43 1.16
CA THR A 361 29.74 0.83 1.67
C THR A 361 30.10 1.98 0.73
N ASN A 362 29.14 2.88 0.48
CA ASN A 362 29.33 4.06 -0.36
C ASN A 362 29.92 3.69 -1.74
N ALA A 363 29.35 2.63 -2.34
CA ALA A 363 29.74 2.14 -3.65
C ALA A 363 28.68 2.53 -4.69
N THR A 364 29.11 3.09 -5.82
CA THR A 364 28.21 3.56 -6.87
C THR A 364 28.50 2.86 -8.21
N ALA A 365 27.51 2.19 -8.78
CA ALA A 365 27.55 1.56 -10.09
C ALA A 365 26.52 2.20 -11.02
N ILE A 366 26.96 2.81 -12.11
CA ILE A 366 26.09 3.47 -13.09
C ILE A 366 26.34 2.89 -14.49
N GLY A 367 25.28 2.42 -15.12
CA GLY A 367 25.29 1.81 -16.44
C GLY A 367 25.00 0.32 -16.41
N ALA A 368 24.57 -0.23 -17.56
CA ALA A 368 24.27 -1.65 -17.66
C ALA A 368 25.52 -2.49 -17.34
N GLU A 369 25.34 -3.50 -16.45
CA GLU A 369 26.39 -4.43 -16.03
C GLU A 369 27.61 -3.74 -15.38
N ALA A 370 27.46 -2.52 -14.91
CA ALA A 370 28.50 -1.84 -14.15
C ALA A 370 28.66 -2.55 -12.79
N VAL A 371 29.81 -3.10 -12.47
CA VAL A 371 30.08 -3.77 -11.19
C VAL A 371 31.18 -3.03 -10.43
N VAL A 372 30.84 -2.46 -9.27
CA VAL A 372 31.79 -1.80 -8.38
C VAL A 372 32.36 -2.84 -7.41
N ASN A 373 33.67 -2.82 -7.19
CA ASN A 373 34.40 -3.87 -6.45
C ASN A 373 35.10 -3.39 -5.17
N ALA A 374 34.79 -2.19 -4.71
CA ALA A 374 35.34 -1.64 -3.48
C ALA A 374 34.42 -0.57 -2.90
N SER A 375 34.44 -0.40 -1.60
CA SER A 375 33.78 0.71 -0.91
C SER A 375 34.40 2.06 -1.31
N ASN A 376 33.59 3.13 -1.16
CA ASN A 376 34.00 4.51 -1.53
C ASN A 376 34.44 4.65 -2.99
N LYS A 377 33.79 3.92 -3.88
CA LYS A 377 34.16 3.86 -5.30
C LYS A 377 32.96 4.07 -6.22
N ILE A 378 33.15 4.85 -7.29
CA ILE A 378 32.18 5.00 -8.37
C ILE A 378 32.70 4.26 -9.61
N ARG A 379 31.84 3.45 -10.20
CA ARG A 379 32.05 2.78 -11.48
C ARG A 379 31.04 3.28 -12.53
N LEU A 380 31.54 3.80 -13.63
CA LEU A 380 30.72 4.19 -14.78
C LEU A 380 30.88 3.16 -15.90
N GLY A 381 29.80 2.46 -16.22
CA GLY A 381 29.76 1.45 -17.28
C GLY A 381 30.48 0.14 -16.96
N ASN A 382 30.33 -0.81 -17.85
CA ASN A 382 31.02 -2.10 -17.87
C ASN A 382 32.31 -2.05 -18.71
N THR A 383 32.91 -3.20 -18.99
CA THR A 383 34.15 -3.29 -19.79
C THR A 383 33.96 -3.00 -21.28
N SER A 384 32.74 -2.88 -21.76
CA SER A 384 32.42 -2.54 -23.17
C SER A 384 32.31 -1.02 -23.40
N VAL A 385 32.29 -0.22 -22.35
CA VAL A 385 32.29 1.26 -22.49
C VAL A 385 33.66 1.73 -22.93
N THR A 386 33.69 2.36 -24.09
CA THR A 386 34.95 2.81 -24.72
C THR A 386 35.22 4.30 -24.52
N VAL A 387 34.18 5.10 -24.26
CA VAL A 387 34.29 6.56 -24.11
C VAL A 387 33.36 7.03 -22.99
N ILE A 388 33.87 7.94 -22.17
CA ILE A 388 33.09 8.79 -21.28
C ILE A 388 33.35 10.22 -21.71
N GLU A 389 32.36 10.90 -22.28
CA GLU A 389 32.52 12.23 -22.83
C GLU A 389 31.59 13.27 -22.23
N GLY A 390 31.99 14.52 -22.30
CA GLY A 390 31.20 15.68 -21.91
C GLY A 390 31.78 16.95 -22.50
N GLN A 391 31.01 18.03 -22.52
CA GLN A 391 31.47 19.33 -23.05
C GLN A 391 32.43 20.07 -22.13
N VAL A 392 32.52 19.64 -20.85
CA VAL A 392 33.35 20.27 -19.83
C VAL A 392 34.39 19.28 -19.29
N PRO A 393 35.60 19.74 -18.97
CA PRO A 393 36.62 18.89 -18.38
C PRO A 393 36.15 18.32 -17.01
N TYR A 394 36.65 17.13 -16.71
CA TYR A 394 36.50 16.58 -15.39
C TYR A 394 37.39 17.36 -14.42
N THR A 395 36.81 17.97 -13.36
CA THR A 395 37.56 18.75 -12.37
C THR A 395 37.64 18.00 -11.05
N TYR A 396 38.80 18.01 -10.43
CA TYR A 396 39.03 17.45 -9.10
C TYR A 396 39.39 18.55 -8.11
N THR A 397 38.97 18.39 -6.86
CA THR A 397 39.31 19.32 -5.78
C THR A 397 40.80 19.28 -5.48
N SER A 398 41.47 20.43 -5.53
CA SER A 398 42.90 20.56 -5.27
C SER A 398 43.21 21.74 -4.33
N ASP A 399 42.30 22.02 -3.39
CA ASP A 399 42.47 23.09 -2.38
C ASP A 399 43.57 22.72 -1.41
N ARG A 400 44.53 23.67 -1.20
CA ARG A 400 45.62 23.53 -0.24
C ARG A 400 45.14 23.28 1.18
N ASN A 401 44.03 23.89 1.57
CA ASN A 401 43.47 23.77 2.93
C ASN A 401 42.88 22.38 3.24
N GLN A 402 42.69 21.56 2.21
CA GLN A 402 42.22 20.17 2.30
C GLN A 402 43.35 19.15 2.14
N LYS A 403 44.62 19.61 2.12
CA LYS A 403 45.81 18.78 1.93
C LYS A 403 46.77 19.00 3.08
N GLU A 404 47.50 17.96 3.44
CA GLU A 404 48.51 17.98 4.50
C GLU A 404 49.77 17.19 4.09
N ASN A 405 50.79 17.17 4.91
CA ASN A 405 52.04 16.40 4.73
C ASN A 405 52.79 16.73 3.45
N PHE A 406 52.81 18.01 3.06
CA PHE A 406 53.55 18.48 1.89
C PHE A 406 55.06 18.22 2.03
N ARG A 407 55.67 17.58 1.03
CA ARG A 407 57.08 17.35 0.92
C ARG A 407 57.59 17.78 -0.45
N PRO A 408 58.84 18.34 -0.53
CA PRO A 408 59.50 18.55 -1.80
C PRO A 408 59.74 17.21 -2.51
N VAL A 409 59.53 17.17 -3.80
CA VAL A 409 59.79 16.00 -4.65
C VAL A 409 61.10 16.23 -5.40
N ASP A 410 61.98 15.24 -5.38
CA ASP A 410 63.25 15.28 -6.13
C ASP A 410 62.96 15.06 -7.62
N GLY A 411 63.10 16.12 -8.42
CA GLY A 411 62.84 16.09 -9.86
C GLY A 411 63.79 15.23 -10.65
N GLU A 412 65.05 15.09 -10.21
CA GLU A 412 66.03 14.24 -10.87
C GLU A 412 65.70 12.75 -10.73
N GLN A 413 65.23 12.38 -9.54
CA GLN A 413 64.68 11.01 -9.38
C GLN A 413 63.45 10.77 -10.21
N VAL A 414 62.56 11.79 -10.34
CA VAL A 414 61.35 11.69 -11.20
C VAL A 414 61.75 11.48 -12.64
N LEU A 415 62.72 12.26 -13.19
CA LEU A 415 63.23 12.08 -14.55
C LEU A 415 63.82 10.69 -14.75
N THR A 416 64.60 10.20 -13.77
CA THR A 416 65.16 8.86 -13.84
C THR A 416 64.12 7.78 -13.90
N LYS A 417 63.10 7.85 -13.01
CA LYS A 417 61.99 6.90 -12.97
C LYS A 417 61.19 6.94 -14.27
N ILE A 418 60.89 8.13 -14.85
CA ILE A 418 60.19 8.24 -16.12
C ILE A 418 61.00 7.61 -17.28
N ARG A 419 62.31 7.79 -17.26
CA ARG A 419 63.20 7.20 -18.27
C ARG A 419 63.13 5.68 -18.26
N ASP A 420 63.00 5.09 -17.10
CA ASP A 420 63.00 3.64 -16.88
C ASP A 420 61.61 3.01 -17.13
N LEU A 421 60.50 3.81 -17.30
CA LEU A 421 59.18 3.30 -17.63
C LEU A 421 59.09 2.80 -19.07
N SER A 422 58.44 1.67 -19.28
CA SER A 422 58.07 1.17 -20.60
C SER A 422 56.87 1.96 -21.14
N LEU A 423 57.09 3.02 -21.85
CA LEU A 423 56.00 3.76 -22.51
C LEU A 423 55.61 3.08 -23.81
N THR A 424 54.42 2.51 -23.85
CA THR A 424 53.94 1.70 -24.97
C THR A 424 52.57 2.19 -25.44
N SER A 425 52.13 1.69 -26.59
CA SER A 425 50.77 1.84 -27.06
C SER A 425 50.02 0.53 -26.89
N TRP A 426 48.80 0.58 -26.40
CA TRP A 426 48.01 -0.58 -26.09
C TRP A 426 46.51 -0.36 -26.37
N ASN A 427 45.69 -1.40 -26.27
CA ASN A 427 44.23 -1.36 -26.20
C ASN A 427 43.74 -2.30 -25.11
N TYR A 428 42.55 -2.06 -24.61
CA TYR A 428 41.92 -2.99 -23.68
C TYR A 428 41.56 -4.29 -24.40
N ILE A 429 41.62 -5.41 -23.67
CA ILE A 429 41.22 -6.72 -24.18
C ILE A 429 39.74 -6.65 -24.58
N GLY A 430 39.42 -7.09 -25.79
CA GLY A 430 38.08 -7.01 -26.37
C GLY A 430 37.77 -5.75 -27.17
N HIS A 431 38.63 -4.70 -27.12
CA HIS A 431 38.47 -3.53 -27.98
C HIS A 431 39.16 -3.73 -29.35
N ASP A 432 38.57 -3.18 -30.41
CA ASP A 432 39.18 -3.21 -31.75
C ASP A 432 40.49 -2.41 -31.75
N PRO A 433 41.66 -3.04 -31.97
CA PRO A 433 42.95 -2.36 -31.93
C PRO A 433 43.13 -1.36 -33.07
N LYS A 434 42.27 -1.32 -34.09
CA LYS A 434 42.31 -0.34 -35.16
C LYS A 434 41.59 0.97 -34.82
N GLN A 435 40.70 0.92 -33.83
CA GLN A 435 39.85 2.07 -33.46
C GLN A 435 40.19 2.63 -32.06
N PHE A 436 40.61 1.78 -31.14
CA PHE A 436 40.80 2.15 -29.73
C PHE A 436 42.23 1.89 -29.28
N ARG A 437 43.11 2.86 -29.50
CA ARG A 437 44.52 2.83 -29.09
C ARG A 437 44.78 3.87 -28.00
N HIS A 438 45.59 3.49 -27.04
CA HIS A 438 46.02 4.33 -25.94
C HIS A 438 47.56 4.35 -25.90
N TYR A 439 48.13 5.39 -25.28
CA TYR A 439 49.56 5.53 -25.03
C TYR A 439 49.77 5.74 -23.55
N GLY A 440 50.82 5.19 -22.99
CA GLY A 440 51.21 5.45 -21.59
C GLY A 440 51.83 4.23 -20.90
N PRO A 441 52.20 4.38 -19.65
CA PRO A 441 52.67 3.28 -18.83
C PRO A 441 51.50 2.34 -18.45
N VAL A 442 51.80 1.10 -18.07
CA VAL A 442 50.86 0.22 -17.41
C VAL A 442 50.85 0.46 -15.88
N ALA A 443 49.73 0.21 -15.24
CA ALA A 443 49.56 0.53 -13.81
C ALA A 443 50.58 -0.16 -12.92
N GLN A 444 50.96 -1.39 -13.20
CA GLN A 444 51.95 -2.16 -12.43
C GLN A 444 53.32 -1.49 -12.45
N GLU A 445 53.82 -1.05 -13.59
CA GLU A 445 55.10 -0.39 -13.71
C GLU A 445 55.08 1.01 -13.09
N PHE A 446 53.99 1.76 -13.33
CA PHE A 446 53.79 3.07 -12.71
C PHE A 446 53.74 3.00 -11.20
N HIS A 447 53.04 2.03 -10.64
CA HIS A 447 52.97 1.82 -9.20
C HIS A 447 54.28 1.34 -8.60
N ALA A 448 55.02 0.47 -9.30
CA ALA A 448 56.37 0.09 -8.89
C ALA A 448 57.35 1.29 -8.85
N ALA A 449 57.24 2.24 -9.77
CA ALA A 449 58.07 3.43 -9.83
C ALA A 449 57.65 4.53 -8.83
N PHE A 450 56.36 4.81 -8.73
CA PHE A 450 55.80 5.97 -8.01
C PHE A 450 54.85 5.63 -6.88
N GLY A 451 54.52 4.35 -6.65
CA GLY A 451 53.50 3.88 -5.72
C GLY A 451 53.85 4.11 -4.26
N HIS A 452 55.08 4.58 -3.96
CA HIS A 452 55.54 4.91 -2.58
C HIS A 452 56.34 6.17 -2.58
N ASP A 453 56.00 7.14 -1.75
CA ASP A 453 56.66 8.44 -1.63
C ASP A 453 57.49 8.62 -0.33
N GLY A 454 57.60 7.55 0.48
CA GLY A 454 58.26 7.57 1.80
C GLY A 454 57.35 8.06 2.94
N VAL A 455 56.10 8.45 2.65
CA VAL A 455 55.07 8.77 3.65
C VAL A 455 53.95 7.72 3.56
N GLY A 456 53.54 7.40 2.34
CA GLY A 456 52.41 6.52 2.10
C GLY A 456 52.42 5.88 0.73
N THR A 457 51.28 5.32 0.34
CA THR A 457 51.07 4.69 -0.94
C THR A 457 50.36 5.64 -1.88
N VAL A 458 50.80 5.72 -3.15
CA VAL A 458 50.22 6.50 -4.23
C VAL A 458 49.61 5.53 -5.26
N GLY A 459 48.29 5.55 -5.40
CA GLY A 459 47.60 4.69 -6.36
C GLY A 459 47.63 3.19 -6.01
N ASN A 460 47.53 2.34 -7.02
CA ASN A 460 47.59 0.87 -6.90
C ASN A 460 48.12 0.26 -8.22
N ASP A 461 48.32 -1.05 -8.23
CA ASP A 461 48.86 -1.81 -9.36
C ASP A 461 47.89 -2.08 -10.51
N THR A 462 46.67 -1.61 -10.44
CA THR A 462 45.60 -1.87 -11.43
C THR A 462 45.07 -0.59 -12.10
N THR A 463 45.28 0.58 -11.49
CA THR A 463 44.78 1.88 -11.99
C THR A 463 45.79 2.99 -11.82
N ILE A 464 45.79 3.93 -12.75
CA ILE A 464 46.57 5.17 -12.68
C ILE A 464 45.59 6.33 -12.50
N ASN A 465 45.81 7.17 -11.51
CA ASN A 465 45.08 8.42 -11.35
C ASN A 465 45.68 9.47 -12.30
N SER A 466 44.86 10.09 -13.14
CA SER A 466 45.30 11.12 -14.07
C SER A 466 45.91 12.32 -13.34
N GLY A 467 45.38 12.74 -12.22
CA GLY A 467 45.93 13.85 -11.41
C GLY A 467 47.34 13.59 -10.86
N ASP A 468 47.66 12.33 -10.51
CA ASP A 468 49.01 11.95 -10.06
C ASP A 468 49.96 11.90 -11.26
N LEU A 469 49.52 11.39 -12.42
CA LEU A 469 50.28 11.39 -13.65
C LEU A 469 50.65 12.83 -14.09
N ASP A 470 49.63 13.72 -14.11
CA ASP A 470 49.82 15.13 -14.46
C ASP A 470 50.79 15.85 -13.50
N GLY A 471 50.67 15.57 -12.18
CA GLY A 471 51.57 16.09 -11.18
C GLY A 471 53.01 15.66 -11.37
N ILE A 472 53.26 14.38 -11.67
CA ILE A 472 54.61 13.84 -11.98
C ILE A 472 55.13 14.47 -13.27
N LEU A 473 54.33 14.65 -14.30
CA LEU A 473 54.68 15.30 -15.53
C LEU A 473 55.11 16.79 -15.31
N MET A 474 54.34 17.52 -14.46
CA MET A 474 54.68 18.89 -14.12
C MET A 474 56.02 18.99 -13.40
N ILE A 475 56.33 18.08 -12.46
CA ILE A 475 57.64 18.02 -11.79
C ILE A 475 58.78 17.75 -12.78
N ALA A 476 58.55 16.80 -13.69
CA ALA A 476 59.51 16.48 -14.75
C ALA A 476 59.80 17.68 -15.66
N VAL A 477 58.76 18.39 -16.11
CA VAL A 477 58.87 19.59 -16.94
C VAL A 477 59.63 20.70 -16.22
N GLN A 478 59.33 20.95 -14.92
CA GLN A 478 60.07 21.95 -14.13
C GLN A 478 61.57 21.60 -14.00
N THR A 479 61.90 20.32 -13.87
CA THR A 479 63.26 19.86 -13.77
C THR A 479 64.02 20.00 -15.10
N LEU A 480 63.37 19.64 -16.21
CA LEU A 480 63.92 19.84 -17.55
C LEU A 480 64.14 21.31 -17.85
N GLU A 481 63.23 22.19 -17.41
CA GLU A 481 63.40 23.63 -17.60
C GLU A 481 64.69 24.16 -16.87
N LYS A 482 64.94 23.72 -15.64
CA LYS A 482 66.15 24.03 -14.92
C LYS A 482 67.42 23.51 -15.66
N HIS A 483 67.37 22.29 -16.19
CA HIS A 483 68.47 21.74 -16.97
C HIS A 483 68.72 22.57 -18.28
N MET A 484 67.64 23.09 -18.90
CA MET A 484 67.82 23.96 -20.07
C MET A 484 68.50 25.28 -19.70
N GLU A 485 68.14 25.92 -18.57
CA GLU A 485 68.83 27.12 -18.11
C GLU A 485 70.32 26.86 -17.77
N GLU A 486 70.61 25.72 -17.10
CA GLU A 486 71.98 25.30 -16.88
C GLU A 486 72.74 25.04 -18.17
N LEU A 487 72.11 24.39 -19.13
CA LEU A 487 72.68 24.14 -20.44
C LEU A 487 73.01 25.44 -21.22
N GLU A 488 72.10 26.43 -21.15
CA GLU A 488 72.35 27.76 -21.76
C GLU A 488 73.48 28.48 -21.09
N THR A 489 73.55 28.39 -19.73
CA THR A 489 74.68 28.95 -18.98
C THR A 489 76.00 28.26 -19.37
N LEU A 490 76.02 26.92 -19.44
CA LEU A 490 77.17 26.16 -19.87
C LEU A 490 77.57 26.47 -21.33
N LYS A 491 76.60 26.69 -22.25
CA LYS A 491 76.89 27.13 -23.56
C LYS A 491 77.58 28.51 -23.68
N ALA A 492 77.04 29.45 -22.79
CA ALA A 492 77.68 30.79 -22.71
C ALA A 492 79.12 30.73 -22.16
N ILE A 493 79.34 29.93 -21.09
CA ILE A 493 80.68 29.70 -20.54
C ILE A 493 81.60 29.05 -21.58
N ASN A 494 81.16 28.02 -22.29
CA ASN A 494 81.93 27.38 -23.35
C ASN A 494 82.26 28.33 -24.48
N GLY A 495 81.33 29.23 -24.84
CA GLY A 495 81.54 30.29 -25.80
C GLY A 495 82.61 31.25 -25.35
N ASP A 496 82.59 31.69 -24.06
CA ASP A 496 83.69 32.55 -23.56
C ASP A 496 85.01 31.82 -23.42
N LEU A 497 85.02 30.57 -22.96
CA LEU A 497 86.23 29.75 -22.92
C LEU A 497 86.81 29.56 -24.32
N LYS A 498 86.01 29.28 -25.36
CA LYS A 498 86.49 29.18 -26.74
C LYS A 498 87.03 30.47 -27.27
N ALA A 499 86.36 31.61 -26.97
CA ALA A 499 86.88 32.92 -27.36
C ALA A 499 88.20 33.26 -26.64
N ARG A 500 88.36 32.84 -25.40
CA ARG A 500 89.59 32.98 -24.63
C ARG A 500 90.71 32.05 -25.20
N LEU A 501 90.39 30.84 -25.57
CA LEU A 501 91.30 29.90 -26.20
C LEU A 501 91.77 30.43 -27.54
N ASP A 502 90.83 30.88 -28.38
CA ASP A 502 91.19 31.50 -29.71
C ASP A 502 92.11 32.72 -29.54
N LYS A 503 91.90 33.54 -28.45
CA LYS A 503 92.84 34.64 -28.15
C LYS A 503 94.17 34.15 -27.73
N LEU A 504 94.24 33.11 -26.90
CA LEU A 504 95.60 32.54 -26.48
C LEU A 504 96.31 31.87 -27.66
N GLU A 505 95.60 31.17 -28.50
CA GLU A 505 96.18 30.59 -29.74
C GLU A 505 96.69 31.66 -30.64
N ARG A 506 95.98 32.76 -30.82
CA ARG A 506 96.48 33.93 -31.64
C ARG A 506 97.63 34.64 -30.97
N ALA A 507 97.68 34.67 -29.64
CA ALA A 507 98.78 35.27 -28.87
C ALA A 507 100.04 34.39 -28.87
N ASN A 508 99.85 33.06 -28.88
CA ASN A 508 100.95 32.07 -28.94
C ASN A 508 101.26 31.62 -30.41
N GLY A 509 100.51 32.04 -31.37
CA GLY A 509 100.65 31.59 -32.72
C GLY A 509 101.65 32.52 -33.49
N ARG A 510 101.97 32.20 -33.25
CA ARG A 510 102.92 32.08 -34.32
C ARG A 510 102.47 31.01 -35.27
#